data_4f0543aca571b6dec307b76c96e3ac32
#
_entry.id   4f0543aca571b6dec307b76c96e3ac32
#
_cell.length_a   1.000
_cell.length_b   1.000
_cell.length_c   1.000
_cell.angle_alpha   90.00
_cell.angle_beta   90.00
_cell.angle_gamma   90.00
#
_symmetry.space_group_name_H-M   'P 1'
#
loop_
_entity.id
_entity.type
_entity.pdbx_description
1 polymer ?
#
loop_
_entity_poly.entity_id
_entity_poly.type
_entity_poly.pdbx_seq_one_letter_code
_entity_poly.pdbx_strand_id
1 'polypeptide(L)'
;NRMHPELIAVWDTLQTLRRDKTKQAPRAEQPEGVSISLLPFQLEGLYWLQHQEEGVWRGGLLADEMGMGKTIQMISLLVADPKRPSLVVAPTVAILQWRNEMQKYAPGLRVVVWHGAQRSRDRDTLSTVDVVLTSYAVLESTFRRDRYGVTRNGRHVREQSLLHAMKWRRIILDEAHHIK
;
A
#
# COMPACT_ATOMS: atom_id res chain seq x y z
N ASN A 1 0.05 -19.93 30.57
CA ASN A 1 0.44 -19.36 29.27
C ASN A 1 -0.04 -20.28 28.15
N ARG A 2 -1.22 -20.03 27.62
CA ARG A 2 -1.68 -20.69 26.38
C ARG A 2 -1.09 -19.90 25.24
N MET A 3 0.08 -20.31 24.75
CA MET A 3 0.60 -19.78 23.49
C MET A 3 -0.31 -20.25 22.35
N HIS A 4 -0.72 -19.32 21.49
CA HIS A 4 -1.45 -19.62 20.27
C HIS A 4 -0.61 -20.56 19.38
N PRO A 5 -1.14 -21.72 18.94
CA PRO A 5 -0.38 -22.69 18.16
C PRO A 5 0.20 -22.10 16.88
N GLU A 6 -0.49 -21.16 16.25
CA GLU A 6 -0.05 -20.43 15.05
C GLU A 6 1.23 -19.60 15.30
N LEU A 7 1.47 -19.14 16.53
CA LEU A 7 2.68 -18.38 16.87
C LEU A 7 3.92 -19.27 17.01
N ILE A 8 3.76 -20.56 17.27
CA ILE A 8 4.88 -21.51 17.35
C ILE A 8 5.56 -21.64 15.99
N ALA A 9 4.79 -21.80 14.93
CA ALA A 9 5.31 -21.88 13.56
C ALA A 9 6.05 -20.58 13.16
N VAL A 10 5.57 -19.41 13.60
CA VAL A 10 6.23 -18.12 13.37
C VAL A 10 7.56 -18.06 14.12
N TRP A 11 7.61 -18.50 15.39
CA TRP A 11 8.87 -18.53 16.18
C TRP A 11 9.91 -19.46 15.59
N ASP A 12 9.51 -20.65 15.12
CA ASP A 12 10.43 -21.60 14.49
C ASP A 12 10.98 -21.04 13.18
N THR A 13 10.15 -20.36 12.39
CA THR A 13 10.58 -19.67 11.17
C THR A 13 11.56 -18.54 11.46
N LEU A 14 11.32 -17.73 12.51
CA LEU A 14 12.22 -16.65 12.93
C LEU A 14 13.58 -17.17 13.42
N GLN A 15 13.59 -18.29 14.13
CA GLN A 15 14.85 -18.92 14.57
C GLN A 15 15.66 -19.46 13.38
N THR A 16 14.99 -20.00 12.37
CA THR A 16 15.65 -20.49 11.15
C THR A 16 16.28 -19.32 10.37
N LEU A 17 15.58 -18.20 10.26
CA LEU A 17 16.07 -16.98 9.62
C LEU A 17 17.27 -16.36 10.38
N ARG A 18 17.32 -16.48 11.70
CA ARG A 18 18.46 -16.01 12.52
C ARG A 18 19.74 -16.84 12.36
N ARG A 19 19.62 -18.10 11.97
CA ARG A 19 20.77 -19.03 11.86
C ARG A 19 21.63 -18.83 10.60
N ASP A 20 21.10 -18.20 9.56
CA ASP A 20 21.78 -18.11 8.26
C ASP A 20 22.33 -16.70 7.96
N LYS A 21 23.10 -16.13 8.92
CA LYS A 21 23.77 -14.83 8.76
C LYS A 21 24.87 -14.80 7.68
N THR A 22 25.19 -15.93 7.08
CA THR A 22 26.28 -16.06 6.09
C THR A 22 25.82 -15.95 4.65
N LYS A 23 24.52 -16.07 4.38
CA LYS A 23 23.98 -15.92 3.03
C LYS A 23 23.54 -14.46 2.80
N GLN A 24 24.08 -13.85 1.74
CA GLN A 24 23.51 -12.60 1.24
C GLN A 24 22.04 -12.79 0.96
N ALA A 25 21.20 -11.86 1.45
CA ALA A 25 19.78 -11.88 1.14
C ALA A 25 19.59 -11.75 -0.39
N PRO A 26 18.66 -12.49 -0.98
CA PRO A 26 18.38 -12.35 -2.40
C PRO A 26 17.86 -10.94 -2.70
N ARG A 27 18.22 -10.43 -3.88
CA ARG A 27 17.85 -9.09 -4.34
C ARG A 27 16.98 -9.17 -5.56
N ALA A 28 15.98 -8.28 -5.65
CA ALA A 28 15.28 -8.05 -6.89
C ALA A 28 16.20 -7.33 -7.90
N GLU A 29 15.87 -7.44 -9.16
CA GLU A 29 16.45 -6.58 -10.19
C GLU A 29 15.95 -5.15 -10.04
N GLN A 30 16.76 -4.18 -10.49
CA GLN A 30 16.38 -2.78 -10.55
C GLN A 30 15.16 -2.63 -11.49
N PRO A 31 14.00 -2.16 -11.02
CA PRO A 31 12.83 -2.05 -11.89
C PRO A 31 13.05 -1.02 -13.00
N GLU A 32 12.79 -1.41 -14.24
CA GLU A 32 12.70 -0.48 -15.36
C GLU A 32 11.54 0.50 -15.12
N GLY A 33 11.81 1.80 -15.31
CA GLY A 33 10.82 2.86 -15.05
C GLY A 33 10.90 3.49 -13.66
N VAL A 34 11.82 3.03 -12.79
CA VAL A 34 12.21 3.74 -11.57
C VAL A 34 13.48 4.55 -11.86
N SER A 35 13.38 5.88 -11.79
CA SER A 35 14.43 6.82 -12.22
C SER A 35 15.61 6.97 -11.26
N ILE A 36 15.58 6.34 -10.11
CA ILE A 36 16.65 6.33 -9.11
C ILE A 36 17.17 4.92 -8.92
N SER A 37 18.49 4.77 -8.78
CA SER A 37 19.10 3.48 -8.44
C SER A 37 18.80 3.13 -6.98
N LEU A 38 18.20 1.96 -6.77
CA LEU A 38 17.91 1.46 -5.43
C LEU A 38 19.17 0.97 -4.75
N LEU A 39 19.27 1.21 -3.46
CA LEU A 39 20.34 0.69 -2.63
C LEU A 39 20.22 -0.84 -2.47
N PRO A 40 21.32 -1.56 -2.18
CA PRO A 40 21.30 -3.02 -2.05
C PRO A 40 20.22 -3.54 -1.11
N PHE A 41 20.06 -2.95 0.06
CA PHE A 41 19.04 -3.36 1.03
C PHE A 41 17.60 -3.04 0.56
N GLN A 42 17.41 -2.00 -0.28
CA GLN A 42 16.11 -1.69 -0.88
C GLN A 42 15.73 -2.72 -1.96
N LEU A 43 16.71 -3.24 -2.70
CA LEU A 43 16.51 -4.36 -3.61
C LEU A 43 16.21 -5.66 -2.87
N GLU A 44 16.81 -5.88 -1.70
CA GLU A 44 16.49 -6.99 -0.80
C GLU A 44 15.05 -6.87 -0.26
N GLY A 45 14.67 -5.66 0.16
CA GLY A 45 13.29 -5.37 0.59
C GLY A 45 12.28 -5.54 -0.54
N LEU A 46 12.58 -5.11 -1.76
CA LEU A 46 11.72 -5.30 -2.93
C LEU A 46 11.53 -6.79 -3.25
N TYR A 47 12.63 -7.57 -3.25
CA TYR A 47 12.57 -9.02 -3.42
C TYR A 47 11.65 -9.66 -2.36
N TRP A 48 11.84 -9.30 -1.09
CA TRP A 48 11.04 -9.80 0.01
C TRP A 48 9.55 -9.45 -0.16
N LEU A 49 9.22 -8.20 -0.53
CA LEU A 49 7.84 -7.76 -0.76
C LEU A 49 7.14 -8.59 -1.84
N GLN A 50 7.82 -8.84 -2.97
CA GLN A 50 7.28 -9.63 -4.07
C GLN A 50 6.97 -11.07 -3.60
N HIS A 51 7.90 -11.70 -2.89
CA HIS A 51 7.73 -13.06 -2.37
C HIS A 51 6.66 -13.16 -1.28
N GLN A 52 6.52 -12.13 -0.42
CA GLN A 52 5.46 -12.10 0.58
C GLN A 52 4.06 -12.04 -0.03
N GLU A 53 3.89 -11.30 -1.13
CA GLU A 53 2.62 -11.26 -1.85
C GLU A 53 2.25 -12.58 -2.54
N GLU A 54 3.25 -13.38 -2.94
CA GLU A 54 3.05 -14.71 -3.52
C GLU A 54 2.86 -15.81 -2.45
N GLY A 55 3.31 -15.53 -1.24
CA GLY A 55 3.25 -16.44 -0.12
C GLY A 55 1.84 -16.66 0.44
N VAL A 56 1.74 -17.51 1.46
CA VAL A 56 0.47 -17.88 2.13
C VAL A 56 -0.27 -16.65 2.68
N TRP A 57 0.47 -15.67 3.18
CA TRP A 57 -0.09 -14.44 3.80
C TRP A 57 -0.53 -13.41 2.77
N ARG A 58 -0.10 -13.52 1.53
CA ARG A 58 -0.40 -12.60 0.42
C ARG A 58 -0.16 -11.12 0.76
N GLY A 59 0.85 -10.84 1.55
CA GLY A 59 1.24 -9.51 1.97
C GLY A 59 2.28 -9.54 3.07
N GLY A 60 2.79 -8.37 3.43
CA GLY A 60 3.83 -8.23 4.44
C GLY A 60 3.85 -6.86 5.10
N LEU A 61 4.67 -6.71 6.11
CA LEU A 61 4.89 -5.47 6.84
C LEU A 61 6.35 -5.03 6.66
N LEU A 62 6.56 -3.93 5.92
CA LEU A 62 7.87 -3.30 5.77
C LEU A 62 8.13 -2.40 7.00
N ALA A 63 8.90 -2.91 7.94
CA ALA A 63 9.17 -2.28 9.24
C ALA A 63 10.58 -1.67 9.33
N ASP A 64 11.16 -1.25 8.22
CA ASP A 64 12.44 -0.57 8.18
C ASP A 64 12.42 0.72 9.01
N GLU A 65 13.57 1.14 9.52
CA GLU A 65 13.72 2.39 10.25
C GLU A 65 13.32 3.61 9.40
N MET A 66 13.04 4.73 10.06
CA MET A 66 12.78 5.99 9.38
C MET A 66 13.99 6.39 8.53
N GLY A 67 13.74 6.92 7.33
CA GLY A 67 14.81 7.32 6.42
C GLY A 67 15.36 6.23 5.51
N MET A 68 15.02 4.95 5.73
CA MET A 68 15.48 3.83 4.89
C MET A 68 14.78 3.75 3.51
N GLY A 69 13.93 4.72 3.20
CA GLY A 69 13.28 4.78 1.89
C GLY A 69 12.14 3.77 1.70
N LYS A 70 11.31 3.56 2.70
CA LYS A 70 10.13 2.69 2.58
C LYS A 70 9.22 3.10 1.41
N THR A 71 9.00 4.39 1.22
CA THR A 71 8.17 4.92 0.12
C THR A 71 8.73 4.54 -1.25
N ILE A 72 10.03 4.71 -1.47
CA ILE A 72 10.63 4.34 -2.76
C ILE A 72 10.61 2.83 -3.00
N GLN A 73 10.75 2.00 -1.96
CA GLN A 73 10.61 0.55 -2.08
C GLN A 73 9.18 0.17 -2.50
N MET A 74 8.15 0.82 -1.91
CA MET A 74 6.75 0.61 -2.32
C MET A 74 6.45 1.11 -3.72
N ILE A 75 7.00 2.27 -4.13
CA ILE A 75 6.89 2.77 -5.50
C ILE A 75 7.56 1.78 -6.48
N SER A 76 8.72 1.24 -6.12
CA SER A 76 9.42 0.25 -6.91
C SER A 76 8.62 -1.05 -7.07
N LEU A 77 7.92 -1.48 -6.02
CA LEU A 77 7.00 -2.62 -6.08
C LEU A 77 5.81 -2.37 -7.03
N LEU A 78 5.26 -1.16 -7.03
CA LEU A 78 4.17 -0.77 -7.94
C LEU A 78 4.61 -0.76 -9.41
N VAL A 79 5.88 -0.47 -9.68
CA VAL A 79 6.47 -0.49 -11.03
C VAL A 79 6.85 -1.90 -11.44
N ALA A 80 7.56 -2.63 -10.57
CA ALA A 80 8.09 -3.96 -10.86
C ALA A 80 7.01 -5.03 -11.06
N ASP A 81 5.91 -4.92 -10.28
CA ASP A 81 4.77 -5.83 -10.34
C ASP A 81 3.45 -5.03 -10.37
N PRO A 82 3.03 -4.59 -11.56
CA PRO A 82 1.90 -3.68 -11.74
C PRO A 82 0.56 -4.39 -11.54
N LYS A 83 0.14 -4.57 -10.30
CA LYS A 83 -1.19 -5.04 -9.93
C LYS A 83 -2.17 -3.84 -9.95
N ARG A 84 -2.98 -3.74 -10.99
CA ARG A 84 -3.88 -2.59 -11.24
C ARG A 84 -5.34 -2.93 -10.99
N PRO A 85 -6.12 -2.02 -10.43
CA PRO A 85 -5.71 -0.80 -9.72
C PRO A 85 -5.14 -1.11 -8.33
N SER A 86 -4.14 -0.35 -7.89
CA SER A 86 -3.61 -0.38 -6.53
C SER A 86 -4.15 0.80 -5.70
N LEU A 87 -4.46 0.56 -4.44
CA LEU A 87 -4.87 1.60 -3.49
C LEU A 87 -3.72 1.88 -2.51
N VAL A 88 -3.34 3.15 -2.38
CA VAL A 88 -2.43 3.61 -1.33
C VAL A 88 -3.22 4.47 -0.35
N VAL A 89 -3.22 4.07 0.91
CA VAL A 89 -3.85 4.79 2.02
C VAL A 89 -2.75 5.34 2.91
N ALA A 90 -2.69 6.65 3.03
CA ALA A 90 -1.65 7.35 3.78
C ALA A 90 -2.26 8.42 4.71
N PRO A 91 -1.53 8.92 5.71
CA PRO A 91 -1.92 10.12 6.42
C PRO A 91 -2.13 11.29 5.45
N THR A 92 -3.10 12.16 5.75
CA THR A 92 -3.46 13.28 4.86
C THR A 92 -2.24 14.14 4.48
N VAL A 93 -1.34 14.34 5.41
CA VAL A 93 -0.11 15.14 5.22
C VAL A 93 0.89 14.47 4.27
N ALA A 94 0.85 13.14 4.16
CA ALA A 94 1.77 12.38 3.32
C ALA A 94 1.29 12.21 1.86
N ILE A 95 0.02 12.48 1.57
CA ILE A 95 -0.56 12.27 0.21
C ILE A 95 0.20 13.05 -0.86
N LEU A 96 0.51 14.32 -0.60
CA LEU A 96 1.24 15.15 -1.57
C LEU A 96 2.68 14.67 -1.74
N GLN A 97 3.32 14.21 -0.68
CA GLN A 97 4.65 13.62 -0.73
C GLN A 97 4.63 12.36 -1.60
N TRP A 98 3.72 11.44 -1.36
CA TRP A 98 3.54 10.23 -2.17
C TRP A 98 3.37 10.55 -3.66
N ARG A 99 2.47 11.49 -3.97
CA ARG A 99 2.25 11.93 -5.36
C ARG A 99 3.53 12.48 -5.99
N ASN A 100 4.22 13.36 -5.28
CA ASN A 100 5.43 14.00 -5.79
C ASN A 100 6.57 12.99 -5.98
N GLU A 101 6.73 12.04 -5.05
CA GLU A 101 7.72 10.97 -5.17
C GLU A 101 7.40 10.04 -6.34
N MET A 102 6.12 9.66 -6.55
CA MET A 102 5.72 8.87 -7.71
C MET A 102 6.00 9.61 -9.02
N GLN A 103 5.66 10.89 -9.12
CA GLN A 103 5.94 11.71 -10.30
C GLN A 103 7.44 11.83 -10.57
N LYS A 104 8.25 11.93 -9.52
CA LYS A 104 9.70 12.09 -9.65
C LYS A 104 10.39 10.78 -10.01
N TYR A 105 10.03 9.68 -9.36
CA TYR A 105 10.77 8.43 -9.43
C TYR A 105 10.14 7.37 -10.33
N ALA A 106 8.85 7.48 -10.60
CA ALA A 106 8.11 6.57 -11.47
C ALA A 106 7.09 7.32 -12.35
N PRO A 107 7.55 8.21 -13.25
CA PRO A 107 6.68 9.09 -14.04
C PRO A 107 5.74 8.34 -14.99
N GLY A 108 6.00 7.07 -15.26
CA GLY A 108 5.13 6.22 -16.05
C GLY A 108 3.87 5.73 -15.34
N LEU A 109 3.77 5.90 -14.00
CA LEU A 109 2.57 5.52 -13.25
C LEU A 109 1.45 6.55 -13.41
N ARG A 110 0.26 6.08 -13.77
CA ARG A 110 -0.96 6.89 -13.79
C ARG A 110 -1.54 6.94 -12.38
N VAL A 111 -1.37 8.07 -11.72
CA VAL A 111 -1.73 8.26 -10.30
C VAL A 111 -2.90 9.23 -10.18
N VAL A 112 -3.93 8.86 -9.45
CA VAL A 112 -5.05 9.71 -9.08
C VAL A 112 -5.07 9.94 -7.57
N VAL A 113 -5.10 11.21 -7.16
CA VAL A 113 -5.33 11.59 -5.76
C VAL A 113 -6.83 11.67 -5.51
N TRP A 114 -7.35 10.71 -4.77
CA TRP A 114 -8.76 10.64 -4.41
C TRP A 114 -9.00 11.25 -3.02
N HIS A 115 -8.89 12.59 -2.97
CA HIS A 115 -9.00 13.39 -1.75
C HIS A 115 -9.72 14.71 -2.02
N GLY A 116 -10.35 15.30 -0.98
CA GLY A 116 -11.05 16.59 -1.08
C GLY A 116 -12.43 16.51 -1.74
N ALA A 117 -12.99 17.68 -2.09
CA ALA A 117 -14.35 17.81 -2.62
C ALA A 117 -14.47 17.44 -4.11
N GLN A 118 -13.39 17.57 -4.87
CA GLN A 118 -13.34 17.32 -6.31
C GLN A 118 -13.00 15.87 -6.68
N ARG A 119 -13.25 14.93 -5.77
CA ARG A 119 -13.01 13.49 -6.02
C ARG A 119 -13.83 13.02 -7.20
N SER A 120 -13.20 12.31 -8.14
CA SER A 120 -13.92 11.63 -9.20
C SER A 120 -14.95 10.68 -8.59
N ARG A 121 -16.19 10.74 -9.08
CA ARG A 121 -17.25 9.80 -8.73
C ARG A 121 -17.40 8.70 -9.79
N ASP A 122 -16.53 8.71 -10.76
CA ASP A 122 -16.53 7.76 -11.85
C ASP A 122 -15.65 6.56 -11.51
N ARG A 123 -16.29 5.39 -11.47
CA ARG A 123 -15.63 4.10 -11.22
C ARG A 123 -14.67 3.74 -12.35
N ASP A 124 -15.02 4.08 -13.58
CA ASP A 124 -14.22 3.71 -14.74
C ASP A 124 -12.89 4.46 -14.72
N THR A 125 -12.90 5.73 -14.36
CA THR A 125 -11.66 6.50 -14.13
C THR A 125 -10.76 5.84 -13.09
N LEU A 126 -11.29 5.38 -11.96
CA LEU A 126 -10.51 4.74 -10.91
C LEU A 126 -10.01 3.34 -11.31
N SER A 127 -10.74 2.63 -12.18
CA SER A 127 -10.36 1.29 -12.64
C SER A 127 -9.25 1.31 -13.69
N THR A 128 -9.09 2.42 -14.42
CA THR A 128 -8.12 2.55 -15.52
C THR A 128 -6.76 3.10 -15.09
N VAL A 129 -6.63 3.62 -13.88
CA VAL A 129 -5.36 4.13 -13.35
C VAL A 129 -4.53 3.03 -12.68
N ASP A 130 -3.25 3.29 -12.51
CA ASP A 130 -2.35 2.34 -11.88
C ASP A 130 -2.46 2.42 -10.36
N VAL A 131 -2.54 3.65 -9.82
CA VAL A 131 -2.57 3.91 -8.39
C VAL A 131 -3.62 4.96 -8.02
N VAL A 132 -4.39 4.67 -7.00
CA VAL A 132 -5.28 5.63 -6.33
C VAL A 132 -4.70 5.94 -4.96
N LEU A 133 -4.41 7.23 -4.69
CA LEU A 133 -3.95 7.73 -3.40
C LEU A 133 -5.14 8.29 -2.61
N THR A 134 -5.30 7.85 -1.36
CA THR A 134 -6.34 8.37 -0.47
C THR A 134 -5.83 8.45 0.97
N SER A 135 -6.62 9.04 1.87
CA SER A 135 -6.28 9.08 3.29
C SER A 135 -7.19 8.19 4.13
N TYR A 136 -6.69 7.79 5.32
CA TYR A 136 -7.48 7.07 6.31
C TYR A 136 -8.79 7.80 6.63
N ALA A 137 -8.73 9.12 6.84
CA ALA A 137 -9.91 9.93 7.14
C ALA A 137 -10.95 9.90 6.01
N VAL A 138 -10.50 9.92 4.74
CA VAL A 138 -11.40 9.82 3.58
C VAL A 138 -11.99 8.42 3.49
N LEU A 139 -11.18 7.38 3.68
CA LEU A 139 -11.62 6.00 3.66
C LEU A 139 -12.70 5.76 4.73
N GLU A 140 -12.44 6.18 5.96
CA GLU A 140 -13.39 6.07 7.08
C GLU A 140 -14.67 6.87 6.84
N SER A 141 -14.56 8.13 6.43
CA SER A 141 -15.73 8.99 6.21
C SER A 141 -16.65 8.47 5.11
N THR A 142 -16.08 7.88 4.05
CA THR A 142 -16.87 7.30 2.96
C THR A 142 -17.50 5.98 3.37
N PHE A 143 -16.82 5.16 4.19
CA PHE A 143 -17.42 3.96 4.78
C PHE A 143 -18.61 4.31 5.67
N ARG A 144 -18.46 5.30 6.56
CA ARG A 144 -19.56 5.75 7.44
C ARG A 144 -20.78 6.23 6.66
N ARG A 145 -20.58 6.99 5.56
CA ARG A 145 -21.68 7.45 4.70
C ARG A 145 -22.39 6.31 3.99
N ASP A 146 -21.62 5.31 3.55
CA ASP A 146 -22.17 4.12 2.92
C ASP A 146 -22.95 3.27 3.94
N ARG A 147 -22.35 3.01 5.10
CA ARG A 147 -22.93 2.13 6.12
C ARG A 147 -24.11 2.75 6.87
N TYR A 148 -23.94 4.00 7.29
CA TYR A 148 -24.91 4.67 8.19
C TYR A 148 -25.70 5.78 7.50
N GLY A 149 -25.36 6.18 6.26
CA GLY A 149 -25.98 7.28 5.56
C GLY A 149 -25.61 8.65 6.15
N VAL A 150 -26.13 9.70 5.51
CA VAL A 150 -26.02 11.09 5.94
C VAL A 150 -27.37 11.79 5.79
N THR A 151 -27.68 12.71 6.68
CA THR A 151 -28.88 13.54 6.57
C THR A 151 -28.54 14.80 5.76
N ARG A 152 -29.18 14.97 4.62
CA ARG A 152 -29.10 16.18 3.78
C ARG A 152 -30.50 16.73 3.58
N ASN A 153 -30.71 17.99 3.87
CA ASN A 153 -32.01 18.68 3.72
C ASN A 153 -33.17 17.90 4.36
N GLY A 154 -32.95 17.35 5.55
CA GLY A 154 -33.95 16.58 6.30
C GLY A 154 -34.20 15.16 5.77
N ARG A 155 -33.52 14.74 4.70
CA ARG A 155 -33.62 13.38 4.15
C ARG A 155 -32.40 12.55 4.48
N HIS A 156 -32.62 11.33 4.90
CA HIS A 156 -31.55 10.35 5.14
C HIS A 156 -31.18 9.67 3.81
N VAL A 157 -29.90 9.83 3.39
CA VAL A 157 -29.39 9.30 2.12
C VAL A 157 -28.16 8.45 2.38
N ARG A 158 -28.08 7.27 1.78
CA ARG A 158 -26.86 6.45 1.74
C ARG A 158 -26.11 6.75 0.46
N GLU A 159 -24.80 6.99 0.59
CA GLU A 159 -23.90 7.23 -0.54
C GLU A 159 -22.96 6.02 -0.68
N GLN A 160 -23.09 5.25 -1.75
CA GLN A 160 -22.18 4.13 -2.00
C GLN A 160 -20.72 4.62 -2.09
N SER A 161 -19.85 3.99 -1.34
CA SER A 161 -18.42 4.29 -1.37
C SER A 161 -17.73 3.54 -2.49
N LEU A 162 -17.25 4.26 -3.50
CA LEU A 162 -16.51 3.67 -4.62
C LEU A 162 -15.25 2.94 -4.12
N LEU A 163 -14.52 3.49 -3.15
CA LEU A 163 -13.31 2.86 -2.61
C LEU A 163 -13.59 1.47 -2.01
N HIS A 164 -14.77 1.29 -1.38
CA HIS A 164 -15.16 0.02 -0.76
C HIS A 164 -15.86 -0.93 -1.74
N ALA A 165 -16.43 -0.41 -2.83
CA ALA A 165 -17.10 -1.19 -3.87
C ALA A 165 -16.13 -1.75 -4.93
N MET A 166 -14.91 -1.23 -5.00
CA MET A 166 -13.90 -1.66 -5.97
C MET A 166 -13.12 -2.87 -5.47
N LYS A 167 -12.70 -3.73 -6.41
CA LYS A 167 -11.69 -4.76 -6.16
C LYS A 167 -10.30 -4.16 -6.38
N TRP A 168 -9.57 -3.97 -5.32
CA TRP A 168 -8.16 -3.57 -5.38
C TRP A 168 -7.28 -4.79 -5.56
N ARG A 169 -6.30 -4.71 -6.46
CA ARG A 169 -5.33 -5.78 -6.67
C ARG A 169 -4.21 -5.74 -5.64
N ARG A 170 -3.92 -4.54 -5.13
CA ARG A 170 -2.98 -4.30 -4.04
C ARG A 170 -3.50 -3.16 -3.18
N ILE A 171 -3.31 -3.28 -1.87
CA ILE A 171 -3.57 -2.21 -0.91
C ILE A 171 -2.28 -1.97 -0.13
N ILE A 172 -1.81 -0.73 -0.15
CA ILE A 172 -0.65 -0.27 0.62
C ILE A 172 -1.16 0.64 1.72
N LEU A 173 -0.79 0.35 2.96
CA LEU A 173 -1.17 1.12 4.14
C LEU A 173 0.09 1.78 4.70
N ASP A 174 0.26 3.07 4.46
CA ASP A 174 1.38 3.84 4.98
C ASP A 174 1.07 4.29 6.41
N GLU A 175 2.09 4.25 7.30
CA GLU A 175 1.91 4.55 8.72
C GLU A 175 0.74 3.75 9.33
N ALA A 176 0.77 2.44 9.15
CA ALA A 176 -0.34 1.52 9.50
C ALA A 176 -0.73 1.53 10.99
N HIS A 177 0.07 2.15 11.85
CA HIS A 177 -0.28 2.39 13.26
C HIS A 177 -1.50 3.32 13.44
N HIS A 178 -1.94 4.04 12.38
CA HIS A 178 -3.19 4.79 12.38
C HIS A 178 -4.45 3.91 12.37
N ILE A 179 -4.33 2.62 12.09
CA ILE A 179 -5.45 1.67 12.15
C ILE A 179 -5.71 1.32 13.63
N LYS A 180 -6.95 1.56 14.06
CA LYS A 180 -7.42 1.27 15.42
C LYS A 180 -8.30 0.04 15.41
#